data_2c6a1dd91e1a10907a761b2cf2bd484b
#
_entry.id   2c6a1dd91e1a10907a761b2cf2bd484b
#
_cell.length_a   1.000
_cell.length_b   1.000
_cell.length_c   1.000
_cell.angle_alpha   90.00
_cell.angle_beta   90.00
_cell.angle_gamma   90.00
#
_symmetry.space_group_name_H-M   'P 1'
#
loop_
_entity.id
_entity.type
_entity.pdbx_description
1 polymer ?
#
loop_
_entity_poly.entity_id
_entity_poly.type
_entity_poly.pdbx_seq_one_letter_code
_entity_poly.pdbx_strand_id
1 'polypeptide(L)'
;MIAYLRGSVAFKNADSIVIDVNGVGYLVYVTGALLNEVEEAAAIELHITPDIREDAFLLFGFSDTTDREVFQLLKSVNGVGAKTALAALSGLSADG
;
A
#
# COMPACT_ATOMS: atom_id res chain seq x y z
N MET A 1 -1.91 16.22 1.10
CA MET A 1 -2.26 14.81 1.40
C MET A 1 -1.93 13.97 0.19
N ILE A 2 -1.22 12.86 0.38
CA ILE A 2 -0.80 11.98 -0.72
C ILE A 2 -1.93 10.97 -0.97
N ALA A 3 -2.55 11.03 -2.14
CA ALA A 3 -3.66 10.15 -2.52
C ALA A 3 -3.32 9.23 -3.69
N TYR A 4 -2.21 9.49 -4.37
CA TYR A 4 -1.84 8.76 -5.58
C TYR A 4 -0.36 8.94 -5.85
N LEU A 5 0.31 7.88 -6.28
CA LEU A 5 1.70 7.94 -6.71
C LEU A 5 1.87 7.19 -8.01
N ARG A 6 2.70 7.74 -8.90
CA ARG A 6 3.10 7.10 -10.14
C ARG A 6 4.62 7.26 -10.29
N GLY A 7 5.29 6.17 -10.52
CA GLY A 7 6.75 6.17 -10.66
C GLY A 7 7.26 4.79 -11.02
N SER A 8 8.42 4.45 -10.52
CA SER A 8 9.02 3.14 -10.72
C SER A 8 9.37 2.50 -9.38
N VAL A 9 9.37 1.17 -9.35
CA VAL A 9 9.73 0.42 -8.14
C VAL A 9 11.24 0.46 -7.98
N ALA A 10 11.73 1.20 -6.99
CA ALA A 10 13.17 1.28 -6.71
C ALA A 10 13.66 0.00 -6.04
N PHE A 11 12.96 -0.45 -4.99
CA PHE A 11 13.20 -1.77 -4.37
C PHE A 11 11.97 -2.30 -3.70
N LYS A 12 12.02 -3.63 -3.42
CA LYS A 12 10.98 -4.35 -2.71
C LYS A 12 11.51 -4.79 -1.34
N ASN A 13 10.66 -4.67 -0.33
CA ASN A 13 10.88 -5.23 1.00
C ASN A 13 9.89 -6.37 1.22
N ALA A 14 9.89 -6.97 2.41
CA ALA A 14 9.00 -8.09 2.71
C ALA A 14 7.52 -7.70 2.73
N ASP A 15 7.20 -6.45 3.05
CA ASP A 15 5.82 -5.98 3.25
C ASP A 15 5.54 -4.65 2.55
N SER A 16 6.51 -4.14 1.79
CA SER A 16 6.43 -2.79 1.26
C SER A 16 7.30 -2.65 0.03
N ILE A 17 7.10 -1.56 -0.68
CA ILE A 17 7.95 -1.17 -1.81
C ILE A 17 8.37 0.27 -1.64
N VAL A 18 9.49 0.63 -2.26
CA VAL A 18 9.88 2.03 -2.40
C VAL A 18 9.63 2.44 -3.83
N ILE A 19 8.81 3.46 -4.00
CA ILE A 19 8.47 4.01 -5.32
C ILE A 19 9.31 5.26 -5.53
N ASP A 20 10.07 5.28 -6.63
CA ASP A 20 10.82 6.46 -7.05
C ASP A 20 9.94 7.33 -7.91
N VAL A 21 9.65 8.53 -7.42
CA VAL A 21 8.89 9.54 -8.15
C VAL A 21 9.81 10.74 -8.35
N ASN A 22 10.40 10.83 -9.52
CA ASN A 22 11.32 11.92 -9.87
C ASN A 22 12.47 12.10 -8.88
N GLY A 23 13.04 10.99 -8.41
CA GLY A 23 14.18 11.00 -7.48
C GLY A 23 13.81 11.01 -6.00
N VAL A 24 12.51 11.06 -5.69
CA VAL A 24 12.03 10.96 -4.30
C VAL A 24 11.51 9.55 -4.06
N GLY A 25 12.04 8.86 -3.04
CA GLY A 25 11.60 7.53 -2.67
C GLY A 25 10.49 7.56 -1.63
N TYR A 26 9.36 6.96 -1.95
CA TYR A 26 8.22 6.82 -1.03
C TYR A 26 8.11 5.37 -0.59
N LEU A 27 8.14 5.14 0.72
CA LEU A 27 7.91 3.80 1.27
C LEU A 27 6.41 3.57 1.37
N VAL A 28 5.92 2.54 0.69
CA VAL A 28 4.49 2.23 0.62
C VAL A 28 4.26 0.79 1.02
N TYR A 29 3.43 0.57 2.03
CA TYR A 29 3.00 -0.77 2.42
C TYR A 29 1.93 -1.26 1.47
N VAL A 30 2.05 -2.51 1.03
CA VAL A 30 1.18 -3.09 0.01
C VAL A 30 0.75 -4.50 0.42
N THR A 31 -0.28 -5.02 -0.24
CA THR A 31 -0.71 -6.41 -0.03
C THR A 31 0.34 -7.38 -0.54
N GLY A 32 0.31 -8.61 -0.01
CA GLY A 32 1.19 -9.66 -0.48
C GLY A 32 0.97 -9.98 -1.96
N ALA A 33 -0.28 -9.93 -2.42
CA ALA A 33 -0.60 -10.17 -3.83
C ALA A 33 0.06 -9.11 -4.73
N LEU A 34 -0.05 -7.84 -4.38
CA LEU A 34 0.58 -6.76 -5.15
C LEU A 34 2.10 -6.88 -5.10
N LEU A 35 2.66 -7.19 -3.93
CA LEU A 35 4.10 -7.38 -3.76
C LEU A 35 4.65 -8.46 -4.69
N ASN A 36 3.89 -9.54 -4.88
CA ASN A 36 4.28 -10.63 -5.77
C ASN A 36 4.18 -10.26 -7.25
N GLU A 37 3.30 -9.36 -7.61
CA GLU A 37 3.09 -8.93 -8.99
C GLU A 37 4.11 -7.91 -9.48
N VAL A 38 4.59 -7.05 -8.59
CA VAL A 38 5.47 -5.95 -9.00
C VAL A 38 6.91 -6.42 -9.13
N GLU A 39 7.64 -5.82 -10.05
CA GLU A 39 9.06 -6.08 -10.26
C GLU A 39 9.85 -4.80 -10.09
N GLU A 40 11.11 -4.92 -9.66
CA GLU A 40 12.00 -3.78 -9.55
C GLU A 40 12.19 -3.14 -10.92
N ALA A 41 12.35 -1.84 -10.93
CA ALA A 41 12.47 -0.98 -12.10
C ALA A 41 11.19 -0.87 -12.95
N ALA A 42 10.14 -1.62 -12.63
CA ALA A 42 8.88 -1.53 -13.37
C ALA A 42 8.12 -0.24 -13.05
N ALA A 43 7.39 0.27 -14.03
CA ALA A 43 6.48 1.39 -13.82
C ALA A 43 5.29 0.94 -12.97
N ILE A 44 4.84 1.81 -12.07
CA ILE A 44 3.74 1.48 -11.17
C ILE A 44 2.88 2.71 -10.89
N GLU A 45 1.59 2.48 -10.71
CA GLU A 45 0.63 3.46 -10.25
C GLU A 45 -0.10 2.89 -9.05
N LEU A 46 -0.21 3.67 -7.98
CA LEU A 46 -0.91 3.23 -6.77
C LEU A 46 -1.85 4.30 -6.26
N HIS A 47 -3.01 3.86 -5.81
CA HIS A 47 -3.91 4.68 -5.00
C HIS A 47 -3.43 4.59 -3.56
N ILE A 48 -3.25 5.73 -2.92
CA ILE A 48 -2.61 5.82 -1.61
C ILE A 48 -3.63 6.20 -0.54
N THR A 49 -3.56 5.51 0.58
CA THR A 49 -4.25 5.90 1.82
C THR A 49 -3.18 6.19 2.87
N PRO A 50 -2.99 7.45 3.28
CA PRO A 50 -2.08 7.75 4.38
C PRO A 50 -2.69 7.34 5.71
N ASP A 51 -1.84 6.90 6.63
CA ASP A 51 -2.19 6.68 8.02
C ASP A 51 -1.31 7.60 8.85
N ILE A 52 -1.88 8.71 9.29
CA ILE A 52 -1.16 9.75 10.02
C ILE A 52 -1.44 9.59 11.49
N ARG A 53 -0.38 9.40 12.27
CA ARG A 53 -0.45 9.27 13.72
C ARG A 53 0.44 10.32 14.35
N GLU A 54 0.37 10.41 15.67
CA GLU A 54 1.16 11.36 16.43
C GLU A 54 2.67 11.17 16.21
N ASP A 55 3.09 9.90 16.09
CA ASP A 55 4.51 9.55 15.99
C ASP A 55 4.87 8.83 14.69
N ALA A 56 3.94 8.72 13.73
CA ALA A 56 4.19 7.99 12.51
C ALA A 56 3.36 8.55 11.35
N PHE A 57 3.93 8.47 10.16
CA PHE A 57 3.26 8.82 8.91
C PHE A 57 3.51 7.66 7.95
N LEU A 58 2.48 6.83 7.73
CA LEU A 58 2.59 5.63 6.91
C LEU A 58 1.75 5.79 5.65
N LEU A 59 2.24 5.20 4.56
CA LEU A 59 1.50 5.17 3.29
C LEU A 59 1.13 3.73 2.97
N PHE A 60 -0.13 3.52 2.61
CA PHE A 60 -0.65 2.22 2.17
C PHE A 60 -1.11 2.37 0.72
N GLY A 61 -0.68 1.45 -0.15
CA GLY A 61 -0.93 1.56 -1.58
C GLY A 61 -1.70 0.38 -2.15
N PHE A 62 -2.57 0.68 -3.12
CA PHE A 62 -3.46 -0.29 -3.74
C PHE A 62 -3.46 -0.06 -5.25
N SER A 63 -3.51 -1.16 -6.00
CA SER A 63 -3.52 -1.09 -7.46
C SER A 63 -4.85 -0.58 -8.02
N ASP A 64 -5.93 -0.72 -7.27
CA ASP A 64 -7.25 -0.24 -7.67
C ASP A 64 -8.01 0.39 -6.51
N THR A 65 -9.09 1.09 -6.84
CA THR A 65 -9.90 1.79 -5.84
C THR A 65 -10.75 0.84 -5.00
N THR A 66 -11.09 -0.32 -5.54
CA THR A 66 -11.87 -1.33 -4.81
C THR A 66 -11.09 -1.84 -3.59
N ASP A 67 -9.84 -2.23 -3.80
CA ASP A 67 -8.99 -2.69 -2.69
C ASP A 67 -8.79 -1.59 -1.66
N ARG A 68 -8.60 -0.34 -2.10
CA ARG A 68 -8.49 0.79 -1.19
C ARG A 68 -9.75 0.96 -0.34
N GLU A 69 -10.92 0.85 -0.97
CA GLU A 69 -12.20 0.98 -0.26
C GLU A 69 -12.39 -0.14 0.76
N VAL A 70 -12.04 -1.37 0.41
CA VAL A 70 -12.10 -2.51 1.35
C VAL A 70 -11.15 -2.28 2.52
N PHE A 71 -9.94 -1.82 2.24
CA PHE A 71 -8.97 -1.49 3.28
C PHE A 71 -9.53 -0.43 4.25
N GLN A 72 -10.09 0.64 3.71
CA GLN A 72 -10.67 1.72 4.52
C GLN A 72 -11.84 1.21 5.36
N LEU A 73 -12.66 0.33 4.80
CA LEU A 73 -13.76 -0.29 5.52
C LEU A 73 -13.27 -1.17 6.68
N LEU A 74 -12.26 -2.00 6.42
CA LEU A 74 -11.66 -2.84 7.46
C LEU A 74 -11.03 -1.99 8.57
N LYS A 75 -10.34 -0.93 8.18
CA LYS A 75 -9.72 -0.01 9.14
C LYS A 75 -10.73 0.73 9.99
N SER A 76 -11.95 0.92 9.50
CA SER A 76 -13.03 1.58 10.24
C SER A 76 -13.59 0.73 11.37
N VAL A 77 -13.32 -0.56 11.37
CA VAL A 77 -13.76 -1.47 12.44
C VAL A 77 -12.99 -1.14 13.72
N ASN A 78 -13.72 -1.01 14.81
CA ASN A 78 -13.14 -0.64 16.09
C ASN A 78 -12.08 -1.67 16.52
N GLY A 79 -10.89 -1.18 16.87
CA GLY A 79 -9.78 -2.03 17.30
C GLY A 79 -8.91 -2.57 16.17
N VAL A 80 -9.22 -2.26 14.91
CA VAL A 80 -8.42 -2.72 13.76
C VAL A 80 -7.48 -1.60 13.32
N GLY A 81 -6.18 -1.84 13.44
CA GLY A 81 -5.17 -0.91 12.94
C GLY A 81 -4.92 -1.09 11.45
N ALA A 82 -4.17 -0.15 10.86
CA ALA A 82 -3.93 -0.14 9.42
C ALA A 82 -3.19 -1.38 8.94
N LYS A 83 -2.14 -1.81 9.63
CA LYS A 83 -1.39 -3.01 9.22
C LYS A 83 -2.22 -4.28 9.36
N THR A 84 -3.08 -4.36 10.36
CA THR A 84 -4.01 -5.47 10.54
C THR A 84 -5.03 -5.50 9.39
N ALA A 85 -5.57 -4.34 9.02
CA ALA A 85 -6.49 -4.21 7.88
C ALA A 85 -5.82 -4.65 6.58
N LEU A 86 -4.57 -4.25 6.37
CA LEU A 86 -3.81 -4.64 5.17
C LEU A 86 -3.58 -6.15 5.13
N ALA A 87 -3.24 -6.76 6.27
CA ALA A 87 -3.04 -8.20 6.37
C ALA A 87 -4.35 -8.96 6.08
N ALA A 88 -5.47 -8.47 6.57
CA ALA A 88 -6.79 -9.06 6.29
C ALA A 88 -7.13 -8.98 4.81
N LEU A 89 -6.88 -7.84 4.19
CA LEU A 89 -7.08 -7.66 2.75
C LEU A 89 -6.17 -8.59 1.95
N SER A 90 -4.92 -8.76 2.37
CA SER A 90 -3.98 -9.68 1.73
C SER A 90 -4.50 -11.13 1.77
N GLY A 91 -5.09 -11.55 2.89
CA GLY A 91 -5.70 -12.87 3.00
C GLY A 91 -6.87 -13.07 2.05
N LEU A 92 -7.72 -12.06 1.92
CA LEU A 92 -8.84 -12.08 0.98
C LEU A 92 -8.34 -12.15 -0.47
N SER A 93 -7.32 -11.38 -0.80
CA SER A 93 -6.73 -11.37 -2.14
C SER A 93 -6.06 -12.69 -2.49
N ALA A 94 -5.43 -13.35 -1.51
CA ALA A 94 -4.78 -14.64 -1.71
C ALA A 94 -5.78 -15.75 -2.00
N ASP A 95 -7.00 -15.64 -1.47
CA ASP A 95 -8.06 -16.64 -1.68
C ASP A 95 -8.84 -16.41 -2.97
N GLY A 96 -8.73 -15.23 -3.53
CA GLY A 96 -9.40 -14.87 -4.78
C GLY A 96 -8.55 -15.11 -6.02
#